data_8cc5c8682f08f2b09d1df2bda8e9bde8
#
_entry.id   8cc5c8682f08f2b09d1df2bda8e9bde8
#
_cell.length_a   1.000
_cell.length_b   1.000
_cell.length_c   1.000
_cell.angle_alpha   90.00
_cell.angle_beta   90.00
_cell.angle_gamma   90.00
#
_symmetry.space_group_name_H-M   'P 1'
#
loop_
_entity.id
_entity.type
_entity.pdbx_description
1 polymer ?
#
loop_
_entity_poly.entity_id
_entity_poly.type
_entity_poly.pdbx_seq_one_letter_code
_entity_poly.pdbx_strand_id
1 'polypeptide(L)'
;EAEGMIVVKRSMRSVIFASTLASIMICGNAFAQSGRDYVYIVGSSTVYPFSTVVAERFGRGSDFKTPKVESTGSGGGLKLFCDGIGVDHPDIANASRAIKQSEVAMCASNGVAEIIEVKIGYDGIVVANAVAGTDISLSRQDIFLALAKEVPGGADGDLIENPYQTWQDVNSSLPAQRIEVLGPPPTSGTRDAFVELAMEGGCKTIPWIAALKNEDGDKYKAVCHTIREDGKFVE
;
A
#
# COMPACT_ATOMS: atom_id res chain seq x y z
N GLU A 1 3.61 10.98 7.72
CA GLU A 1 2.36 10.48 8.33
C GLU A 1 1.69 9.53 7.34
N ALA A 2 1.48 8.28 7.73
CA ALA A 2 0.69 7.34 6.98
C ALA A 2 -0.79 7.52 7.37
N GLU A 3 -1.67 7.59 6.39
CA GLU A 3 -3.11 7.73 6.63
C GLU A 3 -3.77 6.34 6.61
N GLY A 4 -4.39 5.94 7.71
CA GLY A 4 -5.23 4.75 7.75
C GLY A 4 -6.58 5.02 7.05
N MET A 5 -6.92 4.19 6.05
CA MET A 5 -8.07 4.43 5.20
C MET A 5 -8.86 3.16 4.90
N ILE A 6 -10.18 3.27 4.91
CA ILE A 6 -11.09 2.20 4.52
C ILE A 6 -11.81 2.61 3.24
N VAL A 7 -11.79 1.74 2.22
CA VAL A 7 -12.48 1.95 0.94
C VAL A 7 -13.62 0.94 0.82
N VAL A 8 -14.85 1.43 0.66
CA VAL A 8 -16.08 0.63 0.57
C VAL A 8 -16.71 0.82 -0.81
N LYS A 9 -17.19 -0.26 -1.41
CA LYS A 9 -17.87 -0.18 -2.70
C LYS A 9 -19.39 -0.38 -2.56
N ARG A 10 -20.15 0.42 -3.29
CA ARG A 10 -21.61 0.36 -3.36
C ARG A 10 -22.06 -0.34 -4.62
N SER A 11 -22.90 -1.36 -4.48
CA SER A 11 -23.55 -2.03 -5.60
C SER A 11 -24.89 -1.38 -5.88
N MET A 12 -25.05 -0.79 -7.07
CA MET A 12 -26.31 -0.19 -7.51
C MET A 12 -27.11 -1.24 -8.31
N ARG A 13 -28.21 -1.69 -7.74
CA ARG A 13 -29.17 -2.53 -8.46
C ARG A 13 -30.09 -1.64 -9.27
N SER A 14 -29.94 -1.64 -10.60
CA SER A 14 -30.89 -1.02 -11.49
C SER A 14 -32.14 -1.91 -11.59
N VAL A 15 -33.27 -1.39 -11.13
CA VAL A 15 -34.58 -2.01 -11.33
C VAL A 15 -35.11 -1.51 -12.68
N ILE A 16 -35.12 -2.37 -13.68
CA ILE A 16 -35.86 -2.10 -14.93
C ILE A 16 -37.16 -2.88 -14.86
N PHE A 17 -38.28 -2.16 -14.78
CA PHE A 17 -39.63 -2.70 -15.01
C PHE A 17 -39.88 -2.80 -16.50
N ALA A 18 -40.09 -3.99 -17.02
CA ALA A 18 -40.75 -4.21 -18.29
C ALA A 18 -41.66 -5.43 -18.16
N SER A 19 -42.94 -5.15 -18.16
CA SER A 19 -44.03 -6.11 -18.20
C SER A 19 -44.23 -6.63 -19.65
N THR A 20 -44.13 -7.96 -19.85
CA THR A 20 -44.90 -8.67 -20.86
C THR A 20 -45.05 -10.13 -20.53
N LEU A 21 -46.29 -10.63 -20.47
CA LEU A 21 -46.68 -12.01 -20.30
C LEU A 21 -46.17 -12.88 -21.45
N ALA A 22 -45.46 -13.96 -21.12
CA ALA A 22 -45.48 -15.20 -21.88
C ALA A 22 -45.05 -16.35 -20.97
N SER A 23 -46.00 -17.20 -20.60
CA SER A 23 -45.78 -18.42 -19.82
C SER A 23 -44.99 -19.43 -20.62
N ILE A 24 -43.73 -19.68 -20.25
CA ILE A 24 -43.01 -20.89 -20.62
C ILE A 24 -42.42 -21.43 -19.32
N MET A 25 -42.98 -22.57 -18.83
CA MET A 25 -42.35 -23.36 -17.77
C MET A 25 -41.01 -23.90 -18.28
N ILE A 26 -39.93 -23.21 -17.95
CA ILE A 26 -38.61 -23.77 -17.95
C ILE A 26 -38.27 -23.95 -16.47
N CYS A 27 -38.28 -25.20 -16.00
CA CYS A 27 -37.60 -25.58 -14.77
C CYS A 27 -36.10 -25.33 -14.96
N GLY A 28 -35.70 -24.08 -14.87
CA GLY A 28 -34.31 -23.71 -14.70
C GLY A 28 -33.92 -24.07 -13.28
N ASN A 29 -32.98 -24.99 -13.13
CA ASN A 29 -32.27 -25.15 -11.87
C ASN A 29 -31.73 -23.78 -11.49
N ALA A 30 -32.40 -23.11 -10.57
CA ALA A 30 -31.84 -21.99 -9.85
C ALA A 30 -30.67 -22.59 -9.04
N PHE A 31 -29.48 -22.57 -9.61
CA PHE A 31 -28.28 -22.69 -8.79
C PHE A 31 -28.38 -21.49 -7.83
N ALA A 32 -28.84 -21.78 -6.63
CA ALA A 32 -28.70 -20.89 -5.50
C ALA A 32 -27.19 -20.71 -5.36
N GLN A 33 -26.65 -19.70 -6.02
CA GLN A 33 -25.30 -19.24 -5.77
C GLN A 33 -25.30 -18.88 -4.28
N SER A 34 -24.69 -19.73 -3.46
CA SER A 34 -24.59 -19.51 -2.04
C SER A 34 -23.83 -18.20 -1.84
N GLY A 35 -24.59 -17.12 -1.69
CA GLY A 35 -24.00 -15.80 -1.46
C GLY A 35 -23.16 -15.87 -0.21
N ARG A 36 -21.97 -15.25 -0.26
CA ARG A 36 -21.18 -15.01 0.94
C ARG A 36 -22.04 -14.19 1.94
N ASP A 37 -22.15 -14.67 3.16
CA ASP A 37 -22.99 -14.08 4.21
C ASP A 37 -22.16 -13.32 5.28
N TYR A 38 -20.93 -12.97 4.94
CA TYR A 38 -20.02 -12.14 5.75
C TYR A 38 -19.36 -11.05 4.91
N VAL A 39 -18.95 -9.97 5.55
CA VAL A 39 -18.16 -8.90 4.93
C VAL A 39 -16.72 -9.38 4.76
N TYR A 40 -16.17 -9.23 3.55
CA TYR A 40 -14.81 -9.59 3.23
C TYR A 40 -13.94 -8.35 3.07
N ILE A 41 -12.89 -8.25 3.89
CA ILE A 41 -12.01 -7.10 4.05
C ILE A 41 -10.59 -7.55 3.73
N VAL A 42 -9.89 -6.81 2.87
CA VAL A 42 -8.49 -7.08 2.49
C VAL A 42 -7.66 -5.80 2.59
N GLY A 43 -6.34 -5.91 2.64
CA GLY A 43 -5.48 -4.76 2.44
C GLY A 43 -4.38 -4.56 3.47
N SER A 44 -4.18 -3.32 3.86
CA SER A 44 -3.05 -2.84 4.66
C SER A 44 -2.77 -3.66 5.91
N SER A 45 -1.54 -4.12 6.08
CA SER A 45 -1.06 -4.76 7.30
C SER A 45 -0.99 -3.80 8.49
N THR A 46 -0.81 -2.51 8.24
CA THR A 46 -0.86 -1.46 9.28
C THR A 46 -2.27 -1.32 9.87
N VAL A 47 -3.30 -1.38 9.02
CA VAL A 47 -4.72 -1.25 9.44
C VAL A 47 -5.28 -2.58 9.95
N TYR A 48 -4.70 -3.71 9.53
CA TYR A 48 -5.17 -5.07 9.82
C TYR A 48 -5.49 -5.32 11.31
N PRO A 49 -4.60 -5.03 12.29
CA PRO A 49 -4.89 -5.30 13.69
C PRO A 49 -6.10 -4.52 14.22
N PHE A 50 -6.30 -3.29 13.76
CA PHE A 50 -7.45 -2.47 14.15
C PHE A 50 -8.74 -3.01 13.53
N SER A 51 -8.71 -3.33 12.24
CA SER A 51 -9.86 -3.91 11.53
C SER A 51 -10.28 -5.25 12.10
N THR A 52 -9.33 -6.09 12.52
CA THR A 52 -9.61 -7.37 13.17
C THR A 52 -10.37 -7.18 14.48
N VAL A 53 -9.94 -6.25 15.33
CA VAL A 53 -10.65 -5.95 16.59
C VAL A 53 -12.07 -5.44 16.33
N VAL A 54 -12.23 -4.57 15.33
CA VAL A 54 -13.56 -4.05 14.94
C VAL A 54 -14.45 -5.18 14.42
N ALA A 55 -13.93 -6.04 13.53
CA ALA A 55 -14.63 -7.18 12.97
C ALA A 55 -15.11 -8.16 14.06
N GLU A 56 -14.23 -8.49 15.01
CA GLU A 56 -14.58 -9.35 16.15
C GLU A 56 -15.66 -8.74 17.05
N ARG A 57 -15.56 -7.44 17.33
CA ARG A 57 -16.57 -6.74 18.13
C ARG A 57 -17.91 -6.67 17.42
N PHE A 58 -17.90 -6.43 16.11
CA PHE A 58 -19.10 -6.44 15.28
C PHE A 58 -19.78 -7.80 15.30
N GLY A 59 -19.05 -8.90 15.07
CA GLY A 59 -19.60 -10.25 15.10
C GLY A 59 -20.13 -10.68 16.47
N ARG A 60 -19.51 -10.19 17.56
CA ARG A 60 -20.01 -10.47 18.93
C ARG A 60 -21.19 -9.60 19.36
N GLY A 61 -21.31 -8.40 18.79
CA GLY A 61 -22.32 -7.40 19.16
C GLY A 61 -23.51 -7.32 18.21
N SER A 62 -23.60 -8.21 17.22
CA SER A 62 -24.68 -8.21 16.23
C SER A 62 -25.09 -9.64 15.85
N ASP A 63 -26.19 -9.78 15.14
CA ASP A 63 -26.68 -11.06 14.58
C ASP A 63 -25.96 -11.43 13.25
N PHE A 64 -25.02 -10.61 12.81
CA PHE A 64 -24.25 -10.84 11.58
C PHE A 64 -23.01 -11.67 11.86
N LYS A 65 -22.52 -12.40 10.83
CA LYS A 65 -21.27 -13.12 10.92
C LYS A 65 -20.10 -12.15 11.07
N THR A 66 -19.09 -12.57 11.81
CA THR A 66 -17.84 -11.83 11.94
C THR A 66 -17.22 -11.59 10.56
N PRO A 67 -16.90 -10.34 10.18
CA PRO A 67 -16.20 -10.04 8.96
C PRO A 67 -14.86 -10.78 8.87
N LYS A 68 -14.52 -11.28 7.67
CA LYS A 68 -13.22 -11.87 7.38
C LYS A 68 -12.25 -10.75 7.02
N VAL A 69 -11.11 -10.68 7.71
CA VAL A 69 -10.07 -9.67 7.46
C VAL A 69 -8.79 -10.36 7.04
N GLU A 70 -8.20 -9.95 5.93
CA GLU A 70 -6.93 -10.48 5.41
C GLU A 70 -5.92 -9.35 5.14
N SER A 71 -4.66 -9.62 5.52
CA SER A 71 -3.54 -8.71 5.28
C SER A 71 -2.89 -9.04 3.94
N THR A 72 -3.03 -8.15 2.95
CA THR A 72 -2.49 -8.30 1.59
C THR A 72 -1.62 -7.11 1.17
N GLY A 73 -1.36 -6.17 2.09
CA GLY A 73 -0.79 -4.85 1.80
C GLY A 73 -1.81 -3.92 1.11
N SER A 74 -1.60 -2.61 1.21
CA SER A 74 -2.52 -1.61 0.64
C SER A 74 -2.71 -1.78 -0.87
N GLY A 75 -1.63 -1.97 -1.62
CA GLY A 75 -1.68 -2.14 -3.07
C GLY A 75 -2.35 -3.46 -3.48
N GLY A 76 -2.03 -4.56 -2.81
CA GLY A 76 -2.63 -5.86 -3.04
C GLY A 76 -4.13 -5.86 -2.75
N GLY A 77 -4.53 -5.25 -1.62
CA GLY A 77 -5.93 -5.12 -1.24
C GLY A 77 -6.75 -4.27 -2.19
N LEU A 78 -6.22 -3.12 -2.60
CA LEU A 78 -6.87 -2.25 -3.59
C LEU A 78 -7.00 -2.93 -4.96
N LYS A 79 -5.98 -3.71 -5.38
CA LYS A 79 -6.06 -4.50 -6.61
C LYS A 79 -7.20 -5.51 -6.55
N LEU A 80 -7.27 -6.32 -5.48
CA LEU A 80 -8.35 -7.30 -5.28
C LEU A 80 -9.73 -6.63 -5.22
N PHE A 81 -9.83 -5.49 -4.52
CA PHE A 81 -11.05 -4.72 -4.42
C PHE A 81 -11.52 -4.17 -5.76
N CYS A 82 -10.58 -3.70 -6.60
CA CYS A 82 -10.86 -3.15 -7.94
C CYS A 82 -10.99 -4.22 -9.03
N ASP A 83 -10.78 -5.51 -8.72
CA ASP A 83 -10.83 -6.59 -9.73
C ASP A 83 -12.25 -6.95 -10.17
N GLY A 84 -13.29 -6.52 -9.42
CA GLY A 84 -14.68 -6.75 -9.81
C GLY A 84 -15.68 -6.48 -8.69
N ILE A 85 -16.95 -6.82 -8.96
CA ILE A 85 -18.08 -6.74 -8.03
C ILE A 85 -18.67 -8.13 -7.80
N GLY A 86 -19.26 -8.35 -6.63
CA GLY A 86 -19.96 -9.57 -6.28
C GLY A 86 -19.28 -10.36 -5.19
N VAL A 87 -19.79 -11.57 -4.93
CA VAL A 87 -19.42 -12.40 -3.77
C VAL A 87 -17.99 -12.92 -3.80
N ASP A 88 -17.36 -12.95 -4.95
CA ASP A 88 -15.98 -13.43 -5.13
C ASP A 88 -14.94 -12.34 -4.87
N HIS A 89 -15.38 -11.07 -4.76
CA HIS A 89 -14.52 -9.91 -4.57
C HIS A 89 -14.70 -9.30 -3.17
N PRO A 90 -13.65 -8.65 -2.60
CA PRO A 90 -13.75 -7.97 -1.31
C PRO A 90 -14.79 -6.83 -1.33
N ASP A 91 -15.45 -6.62 -0.19
CA ASP A 91 -16.38 -5.50 0.00
C ASP A 91 -15.65 -4.24 0.44
N ILE A 92 -14.54 -4.41 1.18
CA ILE A 92 -13.76 -3.31 1.77
C ILE A 92 -12.28 -3.54 1.50
N ALA A 93 -11.58 -2.48 1.14
CA ALA A 93 -10.12 -2.47 1.14
C ALA A 93 -9.59 -1.52 2.22
N ASN A 94 -8.72 -2.05 3.07
CA ASN A 94 -7.95 -1.26 4.02
C ASN A 94 -6.70 -0.72 3.33
N ALA A 95 -6.39 0.55 3.53
CA ALA A 95 -5.20 1.16 2.99
C ALA A 95 -4.51 2.06 4.03
N SER A 96 -3.19 2.12 3.99
CA SER A 96 -2.37 3.05 4.79
C SER A 96 -2.02 4.33 4.02
N ARG A 97 -2.65 4.56 2.88
CA ARG A 97 -2.53 5.73 2.01
C ARG A 97 -3.82 5.97 1.23
N ALA A 98 -3.95 7.14 0.65
CA ALA A 98 -5.03 7.42 -0.30
C ALA A 98 -4.99 6.45 -1.49
N ILE A 99 -6.16 6.14 -2.05
CA ILE A 99 -6.26 5.42 -3.33
C ILE A 99 -5.62 6.25 -4.44
N LYS A 100 -4.81 5.62 -5.29
CA LYS A 100 -4.15 6.28 -6.43
C LYS A 100 -5.13 6.44 -7.60
N GLN A 101 -4.92 7.46 -8.43
CA GLN A 101 -5.76 7.68 -9.61
C GLN A 101 -5.76 6.49 -10.59
N SER A 102 -4.62 5.80 -10.71
CA SER A 102 -4.51 4.57 -11.51
C SER A 102 -5.35 3.42 -10.95
N GLU A 103 -5.47 3.33 -9.63
CA GLU A 103 -6.31 2.32 -8.97
C GLU A 103 -7.80 2.65 -9.13
N VAL A 104 -8.18 3.93 -9.06
CA VAL A 104 -9.54 4.39 -9.38
C VAL A 104 -9.92 4.05 -10.83
N ALA A 105 -9.00 4.28 -11.77
CA ALA A 105 -9.23 3.94 -13.18
C ALA A 105 -9.39 2.43 -13.38
N MET A 106 -8.57 1.61 -12.71
CA MET A 106 -8.70 0.15 -12.71
C MET A 106 -10.04 -0.31 -12.13
N CYS A 107 -10.46 0.24 -11.00
CA CYS A 107 -11.77 -0.01 -10.40
C CYS A 107 -12.90 0.27 -11.41
N ALA A 108 -12.88 1.43 -12.05
CA ALA A 108 -13.89 1.84 -13.02
C ALA A 108 -13.94 0.89 -14.24
N SER A 109 -12.77 0.45 -14.76
CA SER A 109 -12.71 -0.48 -15.90
C SER A 109 -13.27 -1.87 -15.58
N ASN A 110 -13.26 -2.26 -14.30
CA ASN A 110 -13.79 -3.54 -13.82
C ASN A 110 -15.21 -3.41 -13.22
N GLY A 111 -15.90 -2.31 -13.47
CA GLY A 111 -17.29 -2.11 -13.07
C GLY A 111 -17.49 -1.61 -11.63
N VAL A 112 -16.41 -1.32 -10.89
CA VAL A 112 -16.48 -0.67 -9.56
C VAL A 112 -16.58 0.84 -9.78
N ALA A 113 -17.81 1.33 -10.00
CA ALA A 113 -18.06 2.70 -10.45
C ALA A 113 -18.06 3.73 -9.29
N GLU A 114 -18.39 3.29 -8.09
CA GLU A 114 -18.51 4.17 -6.91
C GLU A 114 -17.60 3.65 -5.79
N ILE A 115 -16.69 4.50 -5.33
CA ILE A 115 -15.76 4.20 -4.24
C ILE A 115 -15.99 5.22 -3.14
N ILE A 116 -16.24 4.74 -1.93
CA ILE A 116 -16.36 5.58 -0.75
C ILE A 116 -15.08 5.44 0.06
N GLU A 117 -14.36 6.53 0.24
CA GLU A 117 -13.15 6.60 1.05
C GLU A 117 -13.48 7.14 2.45
N VAL A 118 -13.16 6.37 3.48
CA VAL A 118 -13.37 6.77 4.87
C VAL A 118 -12.02 6.82 5.58
N LYS A 119 -11.57 8.01 5.95
CA LYS A 119 -10.36 8.20 6.75
C LYS A 119 -10.68 7.87 8.22
N ILE A 120 -10.01 6.85 8.76
CA ILE A 120 -10.22 6.36 10.14
C ILE A 120 -9.15 6.83 11.11
N GLY A 121 -8.01 7.32 10.63
CA GLY A 121 -6.93 7.79 11.49
C GLY A 121 -5.66 8.12 10.73
N TYR A 122 -4.63 8.41 11.48
CA TYR A 122 -3.26 8.63 10.99
C TYR A 122 -2.33 7.67 11.69
N ASP A 123 -1.31 7.22 10.97
CA ASP A 123 -0.18 6.47 11.51
C ASP A 123 1.12 7.19 11.15
N GLY A 124 2.19 6.93 11.87
CA GLY A 124 3.48 7.57 11.67
C GLY A 124 4.61 6.56 11.72
N ILE A 125 5.57 6.71 10.79
CA ILE A 125 6.82 5.97 10.81
C ILE A 125 7.88 6.87 11.42
N VAL A 126 8.66 6.31 12.34
CA VAL A 126 9.80 6.97 12.94
C VAL A 126 11.08 6.20 12.64
N VAL A 127 12.17 6.91 12.45
CA VAL A 127 13.51 6.35 12.50
C VAL A 127 14.02 6.57 13.92
N ALA A 128 14.44 5.50 14.57
CA ALA A 128 14.90 5.55 15.94
C ALA A 128 16.25 4.86 16.09
N ASN A 129 17.03 5.29 17.07
CA ASN A 129 18.25 4.61 17.46
C ASN A 129 18.27 4.40 18.99
N ALA A 130 19.28 3.73 19.52
CA ALA A 130 19.42 3.52 20.94
C ALA A 130 19.56 4.86 21.69
N VAL A 131 18.96 4.98 22.88
CA VAL A 131 19.01 6.21 23.72
C VAL A 131 20.45 6.66 24.00
N ALA A 132 21.39 5.72 24.12
CA ALA A 132 22.82 6.00 24.29
C ALA A 132 23.58 6.12 22.96
N GLY A 133 22.87 6.04 21.83
CA GLY A 133 23.48 6.18 20.50
C GLY A 133 23.80 7.63 20.15
N THR A 134 24.55 7.82 19.09
CA THR A 134 24.86 9.15 18.56
C THR A 134 23.61 9.80 18.00
N ASP A 135 23.34 11.05 18.35
CA ASP A 135 22.26 11.82 17.72
C ASP A 135 22.54 12.01 16.23
N ILE A 136 21.64 11.53 15.39
CA ILE A 136 21.71 11.67 13.93
C ILE A 136 20.47 12.37 13.44
N SER A 137 20.65 13.48 12.72
CA SER A 137 19.57 14.16 12.03
C SER A 137 19.64 13.85 10.54
N LEU A 138 18.70 13.07 10.05
CA LEU A 138 18.66 12.58 8.68
C LEU A 138 17.59 13.30 7.86
N SER A 139 17.95 13.79 6.71
CA SER A 139 16.99 14.13 5.66
C SER A 139 16.47 12.87 4.96
N ARG A 140 15.33 12.95 4.27
CA ARG A 140 14.84 11.85 3.44
C ARG A 140 15.81 11.51 2.31
N GLN A 141 16.56 12.50 1.80
CA GLN A 141 17.60 12.29 0.80
C GLN A 141 18.76 11.47 1.38
N ASP A 142 19.19 11.75 2.60
CA ASP A 142 20.22 10.96 3.28
C ASP A 142 19.78 9.49 3.46
N ILE A 143 18.52 9.28 3.84
CA ILE A 143 17.94 7.94 3.97
C ILE A 143 17.93 7.23 2.61
N PHE A 144 17.49 7.88 1.54
CA PHE A 144 17.49 7.31 0.20
C PHE A 144 18.91 6.94 -0.24
N LEU A 145 19.86 7.88 -0.16
CA LEU A 145 21.24 7.64 -0.57
C LEU A 145 21.92 6.54 0.27
N ALA A 146 21.60 6.45 1.56
CA ALA A 146 22.13 5.39 2.43
C ALA A 146 21.61 3.99 2.06
N LEU A 147 20.33 3.88 1.70
CA LEU A 147 19.62 2.61 1.67
C LEU A 147 19.15 2.15 0.28
N ALA A 148 19.23 2.99 -0.75
CA ALA A 148 18.91 2.58 -2.11
C ALA A 148 19.92 1.55 -2.64
N LYS A 149 19.47 0.61 -3.47
CA LYS A 149 20.33 -0.34 -4.16
C LYS A 149 21.29 0.37 -5.11
N GLU A 150 20.76 1.33 -5.86
CA GLU A 150 21.51 2.16 -6.80
C GLU A 150 21.34 3.64 -6.44
N VAL A 151 22.39 4.41 -6.64
CA VAL A 151 22.45 5.85 -6.36
C VAL A 151 23.04 6.59 -7.55
N PRO A 152 22.87 7.94 -7.65
CA PRO A 152 23.51 8.74 -8.69
C PRO A 152 25.02 8.55 -8.74
N GLY A 153 25.55 8.26 -9.94
CA GLY A 153 26.97 8.01 -10.20
C GLY A 153 27.80 9.25 -10.55
N GLY A 154 27.23 10.44 -10.43
CA GLY A 154 27.89 11.72 -10.68
C GLY A 154 27.33 12.51 -11.86
N ALA A 155 27.11 11.91 -13.03
CA ALA A 155 26.43 12.57 -14.14
C ALA A 155 24.92 12.33 -14.09
N ASP A 156 24.13 13.27 -14.61
CA ASP A 156 22.68 13.11 -14.70
C ASP A 156 22.33 11.89 -15.57
N GLY A 157 21.54 11.00 -14.98
CA GLY A 157 21.10 9.76 -15.64
C GLY A 157 21.93 8.52 -15.34
N ASP A 158 23.12 8.67 -14.75
CA ASP A 158 23.96 7.55 -14.35
C ASP A 158 23.56 7.02 -12.97
N LEU A 159 23.38 5.71 -12.89
CA LEU A 159 23.17 4.98 -11.65
C LEU A 159 24.34 4.02 -11.42
N ILE A 160 24.81 3.97 -10.20
CA ILE A 160 25.83 3.02 -9.76
C ILE A 160 25.33 2.23 -8.58
N GLU A 161 25.82 1.01 -8.38
CA GLU A 161 25.62 0.28 -7.16
C GLU A 161 26.06 1.13 -5.97
N ASN A 162 25.29 1.13 -4.91
CA ASN A 162 25.47 2.03 -3.78
C ASN A 162 26.83 1.82 -3.07
N PRO A 163 27.77 2.77 -3.16
CA PRO A 163 29.11 2.63 -2.61
C PRO A 163 29.21 3.02 -1.12
N TYR A 164 28.20 3.68 -0.57
CA TYR A 164 28.26 4.27 0.77
C TYR A 164 28.33 3.22 1.86
N GLN A 165 29.30 3.35 2.76
CA GLN A 165 29.57 2.44 3.87
C GLN A 165 29.19 3.06 5.22
N THR A 166 29.36 4.38 5.34
CA THR A 166 29.10 5.17 6.56
C THR A 166 28.10 6.27 6.27
N TRP A 167 27.46 6.79 7.31
CA TRP A 167 26.59 7.95 7.18
C TRP A 167 27.35 9.18 6.70
N GLN A 168 28.64 9.31 7.08
CA GLN A 168 29.50 10.42 6.59
C GLN A 168 29.79 10.32 5.10
N ASP A 169 29.81 9.14 4.50
CA ASP A 169 29.98 8.98 3.05
C ASP A 169 28.77 9.53 2.30
N VAL A 170 27.58 9.43 2.91
CA VAL A 170 26.33 9.96 2.34
C VAL A 170 26.27 11.46 2.44
N ASN A 171 26.64 11.98 3.63
CA ASN A 171 26.59 13.39 3.94
C ASN A 171 27.71 13.70 4.96
N SER A 172 28.65 14.56 4.57
CA SER A 172 29.84 14.89 5.37
C SER A 172 29.51 15.52 6.75
N SER A 173 28.30 16.01 6.95
CA SER A 173 27.84 16.52 8.26
C SER A 173 27.38 15.43 9.23
N LEU A 174 27.23 14.19 8.75
CA LEU A 174 26.80 13.06 9.54
C LEU A 174 28.03 12.33 10.16
N PRO A 175 27.83 11.53 11.23
CA PRO A 175 28.93 10.84 11.88
C PRO A 175 29.56 9.75 10.99
N ALA A 176 30.86 9.49 11.16
CA ALA A 176 31.59 8.41 10.53
C ALA A 176 31.21 7.03 11.11
N GLN A 177 29.92 6.78 11.22
CA GLN A 177 29.35 5.54 11.75
C GLN A 177 28.88 4.69 10.57
N ARG A 178 29.08 3.37 10.66
CA ARG A 178 28.60 2.44 9.64
C ARG A 178 27.08 2.53 9.47
N ILE A 179 26.63 2.39 8.23
CA ILE A 179 25.22 2.25 7.92
C ILE A 179 24.80 0.83 8.33
N GLU A 180 23.99 0.74 9.40
CA GLU A 180 23.37 -0.49 9.87
C GLU A 180 21.94 -0.16 10.26
N VAL A 181 20.98 -0.66 9.49
CA VAL A 181 19.56 -0.34 9.65
C VAL A 181 18.77 -1.63 9.80
N LEU A 182 17.96 -1.70 10.84
CA LEU A 182 16.95 -2.75 11.02
C LEU A 182 15.62 -2.21 10.51
N GLY A 183 15.02 -2.90 9.58
CA GLY A 183 13.77 -2.49 8.97
C GLY A 183 12.72 -3.59 8.94
N PRO A 184 11.48 -3.24 8.64
CA PRO A 184 10.40 -4.21 8.52
C PRO A 184 10.57 -5.06 7.25
N PRO A 185 10.14 -6.34 7.27
CA PRO A 185 10.23 -7.23 6.14
C PRO A 185 9.32 -6.79 4.98
N PRO A 186 9.54 -7.29 3.74
CA PRO A 186 8.77 -6.92 2.55
C PRO A 186 7.26 -7.12 2.65
N THR A 187 6.83 -8.01 3.54
CA THR A 187 5.40 -8.29 3.79
C THR A 187 4.72 -7.30 4.73
N SER A 188 5.48 -6.36 5.31
CA SER A 188 4.98 -5.37 6.26
C SER A 188 4.47 -4.10 5.59
N GLY A 189 3.28 -3.61 5.98
CA GLY A 189 2.79 -2.30 5.55
C GLY A 189 3.66 -1.13 6.02
N THR A 190 4.41 -1.31 7.11
CA THR A 190 5.42 -0.33 7.54
C THR A 190 6.56 -0.26 6.53
N ARG A 191 6.93 -1.39 5.89
CA ARG A 191 7.90 -1.41 4.78
C ARG A 191 7.37 -0.63 3.58
N ASP A 192 6.12 -0.86 3.18
CA ASP A 192 5.48 -0.13 2.07
C ASP A 192 5.49 1.38 2.35
N ALA A 193 5.06 1.78 3.54
CA ALA A 193 5.04 3.17 3.95
C ALA A 193 6.45 3.78 4.05
N PHE A 194 7.46 3.03 4.53
CA PHE A 194 8.85 3.48 4.54
C PHE A 194 9.37 3.75 3.13
N VAL A 195 9.11 2.84 2.20
CA VAL A 195 9.50 2.99 0.79
C VAL A 195 8.80 4.20 0.16
N GLU A 196 7.49 4.36 0.36
CA GLU A 196 6.73 5.45 -0.24
C GLU A 196 7.05 6.83 0.39
N LEU A 197 7.25 6.92 1.70
CA LEU A 197 7.41 8.20 2.41
C LEU A 197 8.87 8.61 2.56
N ALA A 198 9.76 7.69 2.90
CA ALA A 198 11.16 7.98 3.15
C ALA A 198 12.01 7.80 1.89
N MET A 199 11.98 6.61 1.27
CA MET A 199 12.82 6.31 0.11
C MET A 199 12.40 7.13 -1.12
N GLU A 200 11.15 7.03 -1.58
CA GLU A 200 10.64 7.85 -2.69
C GLU A 200 10.66 9.34 -2.31
N GLY A 201 10.37 9.66 -1.05
CA GLY A 201 10.45 11.03 -0.54
C GLY A 201 11.83 11.67 -0.68
N GLY A 202 12.90 10.89 -0.50
CA GLY A 202 14.29 11.30 -0.71
C GLY A 202 14.69 11.26 -2.19
N CYS A 203 14.36 10.18 -2.88
CA CYS A 203 14.63 9.96 -4.29
C CYS A 203 14.19 11.13 -5.19
N LYS A 204 12.95 11.59 -5.02
CA LYS A 204 12.38 12.70 -5.80
C LYS A 204 12.98 14.08 -5.52
N THR A 205 13.85 14.21 -4.52
CA THR A 205 14.61 15.47 -4.32
C THR A 205 15.72 15.63 -5.36
N ILE A 206 16.04 14.56 -6.11
CA ILE A 206 17.03 14.56 -7.18
C ILE A 206 16.30 14.84 -8.50
N PRO A 207 16.52 16.01 -9.15
CA PRO A 207 15.65 16.51 -10.22
C PRO A 207 15.50 15.56 -11.40
N TRP A 208 16.60 14.95 -11.90
CA TRP A 208 16.54 14.05 -13.04
C TRP A 208 15.84 12.72 -12.70
N ILE A 209 15.96 12.22 -11.45
CA ILE A 209 15.20 11.04 -11.02
C ILE A 209 13.70 11.38 -10.91
N ALA A 210 13.39 12.57 -10.38
CA ALA A 210 11.99 13.02 -10.32
C ALA A 210 11.34 13.10 -11.71
N ALA A 211 12.09 13.49 -12.75
CA ALA A 211 11.62 13.54 -14.14
C ALA A 211 11.23 12.14 -14.67
N LEU A 212 11.96 11.09 -14.28
CA LEU A 212 11.65 9.70 -14.66
C LEU A 212 10.22 9.28 -14.29
N LYS A 213 9.61 9.90 -13.28
CA LYS A 213 8.23 9.55 -12.89
C LYS A 213 7.23 9.70 -14.04
N ASN A 214 7.48 10.66 -14.92
CA ASN A 214 6.62 10.94 -16.09
C ASN A 214 7.17 10.31 -17.39
N GLU A 215 8.47 10.08 -17.47
CA GLU A 215 9.16 9.57 -18.65
C GLU A 215 9.20 8.04 -18.69
N ASP A 216 9.54 7.43 -17.54
CA ASP A 216 9.66 5.98 -17.35
C ASP A 216 9.31 5.62 -15.90
N GLY A 217 8.01 5.46 -15.64
CA GLY A 217 7.49 5.19 -14.30
C GLY A 217 7.98 3.88 -13.69
N ASP A 218 8.33 2.88 -14.50
CA ASP A 218 8.85 1.61 -14.01
C ASP A 218 10.31 1.75 -13.58
N LYS A 219 11.13 2.47 -14.36
CA LYS A 219 12.49 2.84 -13.96
C LYS A 219 12.48 3.70 -12.71
N TYR A 220 11.59 4.69 -12.63
CA TYR A 220 11.42 5.51 -11.43
C TYR A 220 11.17 4.65 -10.18
N LYS A 221 10.24 3.70 -10.26
CA LYS A 221 9.95 2.79 -9.15
C LYS A 221 11.16 1.90 -8.84
N ALA A 222 11.82 1.34 -9.85
CA ALA A 222 12.99 0.50 -9.64
C ALA A 222 14.08 1.25 -8.87
N VAL A 223 14.36 2.50 -9.23
CA VAL A 223 15.34 3.34 -8.55
C VAL A 223 14.91 3.73 -7.15
N CYS A 224 13.68 4.24 -6.99
CA CYS A 224 13.23 4.84 -5.74
C CYS A 224 12.76 3.84 -4.67
N HIS A 225 12.36 2.62 -5.08
CA HIS A 225 11.75 1.65 -4.17
C HIS A 225 12.64 0.44 -3.88
N THR A 226 13.76 0.26 -4.58
CA THR A 226 14.63 -0.89 -4.35
C THR A 226 15.67 -0.56 -3.28
N ILE A 227 15.62 -1.30 -2.18
CA ILE A 227 16.58 -1.19 -1.08
C ILE A 227 17.76 -2.13 -1.33
N ARG A 228 18.93 -1.73 -0.84
CA ARG A 228 20.18 -2.51 -0.94
C ARG A 228 20.09 -3.80 -0.12
N GLU A 229 20.78 -4.84 -0.62
CA GLU A 229 20.79 -6.20 -0.03
C GLU A 229 22.19 -6.62 0.47
N ASP A 230 23.11 -5.67 0.61
CA ASP A 230 24.51 -5.90 1.00
C ASP A 230 24.73 -5.96 2.53
N GLY A 231 23.65 -6.20 3.29
CA GLY A 231 23.68 -6.36 4.74
C GLY A 231 23.66 -5.05 5.55
N LYS A 232 23.53 -3.89 4.90
CA LYS A 232 23.37 -2.60 5.61
C LYS A 232 21.94 -2.30 5.99
N PHE A 233 20.99 -2.92 5.31
CA PHE A 233 19.60 -2.97 5.70
C PHE A 233 19.24 -4.44 5.97
N VAL A 234 18.82 -4.73 7.20
CA VAL A 234 18.49 -6.08 7.67
C VAL A 234 17.00 -6.10 8.05
N GLU A 235 16.30 -7.14 7.61
CA GLU A 235 14.86 -7.35 7.80
C GLU A 235 14.59 -8.42 8.87
#